data_fa383cfede0d22b145e8b70707e1be26
#
_entry.id   fa383cfede0d22b145e8b70707e1be26
#
_cell.length_a   1.000
_cell.length_b   1.000
_cell.length_c   1.000
_cell.angle_alpha   90.00
_cell.angle_beta   90.00
_cell.angle_gamma   90.00
#
_symmetry.space_group_name_H-M   'P 1'
#
loop_
_entity.id
_entity.type
_entity.pdbx_description
1 polymer ?
#
loop_
_entity_poly.entity_id
_entity_poly.type
_entity_poly.pdbx_seq_one_letter_code
_entity_poly.pdbx_strand_id
1 'polypeptide(L)'
;SSAASDVYKRQIQSCINRMAQNSFQVKGWTVALFAVILALLPEKVESTNKFFLGVVMLAVSVMFWYLDSFFLAAERNYRKIYGWVLQEREKGSRELLYELNFKEFESKESLKGTAIWETAFSKTLKWFYGIPTVISIAYLVVQLIQYCPCKGV
;
A
#
# COMPACT_ATOMS: atom_id res chain seq x y z
N SER A 1 -35.11 -5.55 13.27
CA SER A 1 -34.17 -6.11 12.27
C SER A 1 -33.57 -5.04 11.33
N SER A 2 -34.23 -3.95 11.07
CA SER A 2 -33.68 -2.81 10.32
C SER A 2 -32.45 -2.18 11.03
N ALA A 3 -32.56 -1.94 12.32
CA ALA A 3 -31.49 -1.35 13.14
C ALA A 3 -30.18 -2.19 13.10
N ALA A 4 -30.28 -3.50 13.17
CA ALA A 4 -29.13 -4.39 13.14
C ALA A 4 -28.43 -4.37 11.76
N SER A 5 -29.20 -4.28 10.67
CA SER A 5 -28.66 -4.11 9.32
C SER A 5 -27.93 -2.78 9.16
N ASP A 6 -28.46 -1.72 9.75
CA ASP A 6 -27.82 -0.40 9.69
C ASP A 6 -26.53 -0.34 10.51
N VAL A 7 -26.49 -1.01 11.67
CA VAL A 7 -25.25 -1.16 12.45
C VAL A 7 -24.18 -1.88 11.65
N TYR A 8 -24.54 -2.98 10.98
CA TYR A 8 -23.61 -3.74 10.14
C TYR A 8 -23.06 -2.93 8.96
N LYS A 9 -23.92 -2.18 8.27
CA LYS A 9 -23.48 -1.26 7.20
C LYS A 9 -22.49 -0.21 7.72
N ARG A 10 -22.77 0.38 8.89
CA ARG A 10 -21.86 1.34 9.53
C ARG A 10 -20.52 0.72 9.90
N GLN A 11 -20.49 -0.54 10.35
CA GLN A 11 -19.25 -1.26 10.64
C GLN A 11 -18.40 -1.42 9.37
N ILE A 12 -19.00 -1.85 8.25
CA ILE A 12 -18.28 -1.97 6.97
C ILE A 12 -17.74 -0.60 6.53
N GLN A 13 -18.53 0.45 6.60
CA GLN A 13 -18.09 1.82 6.27
C GLN A 13 -16.93 2.28 7.17
N SER A 14 -16.99 1.94 8.47
CA SER A 14 -15.89 2.24 9.40
C SER A 14 -14.61 1.52 9.01
N CYS A 15 -14.68 0.25 8.57
CA CYS A 15 -13.53 -0.48 8.04
C CYS A 15 -12.96 0.18 6.79
N ILE A 16 -13.82 0.56 5.83
CA ILE A 16 -13.41 1.25 4.60
C ILE A 16 -12.68 2.56 4.93
N ASN A 17 -13.25 3.39 5.79
CA ASN A 17 -12.67 4.67 6.17
C ASN A 17 -11.33 4.50 6.89
N ARG A 18 -11.21 3.51 7.78
CA ARG A 18 -9.95 3.19 8.47
C ARG A 18 -8.86 2.74 7.50
N MET A 19 -9.19 1.89 6.51
CA MET A 19 -8.21 1.44 5.51
C MET A 19 -7.78 2.60 4.60
N ALA A 20 -8.71 3.45 4.17
CA ALA A 20 -8.40 4.65 3.40
C ALA A 20 -7.51 5.64 4.18
N GLN A 21 -7.80 5.84 5.46
CA GLN A 21 -6.99 6.69 6.33
C GLN A 21 -5.59 6.12 6.55
N ASN A 22 -5.45 4.82 6.76
CA ASN A 22 -4.16 4.16 6.89
C ASN A 22 -3.33 4.31 5.60
N SER A 23 -3.93 4.12 4.42
CA SER A 23 -3.27 4.37 3.14
C SER A 23 -2.77 5.80 3.01
N PHE A 24 -3.58 6.78 3.42
CA PHE A 24 -3.18 8.20 3.42
C PHE A 24 -2.02 8.47 4.39
N GLN A 25 -2.07 7.91 5.60
CA GLN A 25 -1.00 8.05 6.59
C GLN A 25 0.31 7.43 6.09
N VAL A 26 0.26 6.24 5.49
CA VAL A 26 1.45 5.59 4.90
C VAL A 26 2.13 6.48 3.87
N LYS A 27 1.36 7.15 3.00
CA LYS A 27 1.91 8.13 2.05
C LYS A 27 2.58 9.31 2.75
N GLY A 28 1.95 9.85 3.79
CA GLY A 28 2.52 10.95 4.60
C GLY A 28 3.83 10.54 5.27
N TRP A 29 3.88 9.36 5.89
CA TRP A 29 5.09 8.81 6.49
C TRP A 29 6.20 8.58 5.46
N THR A 30 5.86 8.10 4.27
CA THR A 30 6.81 7.90 3.18
C THR A 30 7.49 9.22 2.81
N VAL A 31 6.71 10.27 2.57
CA VAL A 31 7.24 11.60 2.22
C VAL A 31 8.11 12.16 3.35
N ALA A 32 7.67 12.03 4.60
CA ALA A 32 8.42 12.52 5.76
C ALA A 32 9.78 11.80 5.89
N LEU A 33 9.79 10.46 5.77
CA LEU A 33 11.03 9.68 5.84
C LEU A 33 11.98 10.00 4.69
N PHE A 34 11.49 10.15 3.47
CA PHE A 34 12.32 10.58 2.34
C PHE A 34 12.92 11.97 2.58
N ALA A 35 12.15 12.91 3.10
CA ALA A 35 12.64 14.25 3.43
C ALA A 35 13.78 14.20 4.47
N VAL A 36 13.63 13.39 5.53
CA VAL A 36 14.67 13.17 6.54
C VAL A 36 15.92 12.54 5.93
N ILE A 37 15.78 11.50 5.13
CA ILE A 37 16.91 10.83 4.48
C ILE A 37 17.64 11.79 3.55
N LEU A 38 16.92 12.58 2.76
CA LEU A 38 17.51 13.59 1.88
C LEU A 38 18.21 14.71 2.67
N ALA A 39 17.69 15.09 3.83
CA ALA A 39 18.33 16.07 4.71
C ALA A 39 19.64 15.55 5.34
N LEU A 40 19.77 14.23 5.49
CA LEU A 40 21.00 13.60 6.01
C LEU A 40 22.05 13.35 4.93
N LEU A 41 21.74 13.57 3.64
CA LEU A 41 22.66 13.40 2.51
C LEU A 41 23.80 14.45 2.35
N PRO A 42 23.82 15.64 3.02
CA PRO A 42 24.86 16.63 2.70
C PRO A 42 26.26 16.23 3.16
N GLU A 43 27.18 16.33 2.25
CA GLU A 43 28.63 16.64 2.20
C GLU A 43 29.62 15.96 3.17
N LYS A 44 29.21 15.51 4.37
CA LYS A 44 30.15 14.99 5.39
C LYS A 44 30.04 13.48 5.65
N VAL A 45 29.19 12.79 4.88
CA VAL A 45 28.99 11.34 5.03
C VAL A 45 30.04 10.61 4.18
N GLU A 46 30.83 9.75 4.79
CA GLU A 46 31.80 8.90 4.10
C GLU A 46 31.11 8.02 3.02
N SER A 47 31.84 7.63 2.00
CA SER A 47 31.30 6.90 0.83
C SER A 47 30.54 5.60 1.21
N THR A 48 31.02 4.88 2.24
CA THR A 48 30.36 3.68 2.75
C THR A 48 28.98 3.99 3.33
N ASN A 49 28.84 5.12 4.01
CA ASN A 49 27.57 5.54 4.57
C ASN A 49 26.58 5.99 3.50
N LYS A 50 27.07 6.55 2.37
CA LYS A 50 26.23 6.94 1.23
C LYS A 50 25.57 5.73 0.56
N PHE A 51 26.30 4.63 0.38
CA PHE A 51 25.75 3.40 -0.15
C PHE A 51 24.66 2.83 0.78
N PHE A 52 24.96 2.74 2.09
CA PHE A 52 24.00 2.28 3.09
C PHE A 52 22.72 3.13 3.08
N LEU A 53 22.85 4.44 2.96
CA LEU A 53 21.71 5.35 2.89
C LEU A 53 20.82 5.07 1.66
N GLY A 54 21.42 4.79 0.50
CA GLY A 54 20.70 4.38 -0.71
C GLY A 54 19.94 3.07 -0.53
N VAL A 55 20.53 2.09 0.16
CA VAL A 55 19.86 0.81 0.50
C VAL A 55 18.67 1.06 1.43
N VAL A 56 18.81 1.91 2.43
CA VAL A 56 17.71 2.29 3.34
C VAL A 56 16.58 2.98 2.58
N MET A 57 16.89 3.91 1.68
CA MET A 57 15.88 4.57 0.84
C MET A 57 15.10 3.56 0.00
N LEU A 58 15.79 2.61 -0.63
CA LEU A 58 15.16 1.58 -1.43
C LEU A 58 14.26 0.66 -0.56
N ALA A 59 14.76 0.21 0.58
CA ALA A 59 14.02 -0.64 1.51
C ALA A 59 12.75 0.06 2.02
N VAL A 60 12.84 1.32 2.42
CA VAL A 60 11.71 2.14 2.85
C VAL A 60 10.69 2.27 1.72
N SER A 61 11.13 2.59 0.49
CA SER A 61 10.23 2.74 -0.65
C SER A 61 9.43 1.46 -0.93
N VAL A 62 10.11 0.31 -0.99
CA VAL A 62 9.46 -0.99 -1.26
C VAL A 62 8.52 -1.39 -0.12
N MET A 63 8.95 -1.21 1.13
CA MET A 63 8.14 -1.54 2.31
C MET A 63 6.84 -0.72 2.35
N PHE A 64 6.93 0.59 2.16
CA PHE A 64 5.75 1.45 2.18
C PHE A 64 4.85 1.24 0.95
N TRP A 65 5.44 0.93 -0.21
CA TRP A 65 4.67 0.53 -1.40
C TRP A 65 3.82 -0.72 -1.12
N TYR A 66 4.41 -1.72 -0.47
CA TYR A 66 3.68 -2.93 -0.09
C TYR A 66 2.56 -2.63 0.91
N LEU A 67 2.85 -1.86 1.98
CA LEU A 67 1.86 -1.49 3.00
C LEU A 67 0.68 -0.71 2.41
N ASP A 68 0.94 0.28 1.59
CA ASP A 68 -0.11 1.08 0.95
C ASP A 68 -0.95 0.23 -0.02
N SER A 69 -0.30 -0.67 -0.77
CA SER A 69 -0.99 -1.62 -1.63
C SER A 69 -1.90 -2.56 -0.84
N PHE A 70 -1.45 -3.01 0.32
CA PHE A 70 -2.23 -3.85 1.22
C PHE A 70 -3.47 -3.12 1.75
N PHE A 71 -3.32 -1.91 2.28
CA PHE A 71 -4.45 -1.13 2.79
C PHE A 71 -5.45 -0.77 1.69
N LEU A 72 -4.98 -0.41 0.52
CA LEU A 72 -5.83 -0.06 -0.61
C LEU A 72 -6.55 -1.30 -1.19
N ALA A 73 -5.91 -2.47 -1.21
CA ALA A 73 -6.56 -3.72 -1.59
C ALA A 73 -7.66 -4.10 -0.58
N ALA A 74 -7.37 -3.97 0.71
CA ALA A 74 -8.35 -4.21 1.77
C ALA A 74 -9.55 -3.25 1.65
N GLU A 75 -9.31 -1.95 1.43
CA GLU A 75 -10.38 -0.97 1.21
C GLU A 75 -11.28 -1.37 0.03
N ARG A 76 -10.69 -1.74 -1.11
CA ARG A 76 -11.44 -2.16 -2.30
C ARG A 76 -12.27 -3.41 -2.03
N ASN A 77 -11.73 -4.36 -1.28
CA ASN A 77 -12.44 -5.58 -0.90
C ASN A 77 -13.63 -5.27 0.01
N TYR A 78 -13.48 -4.41 1.01
CA TYR A 78 -14.59 -3.97 1.86
C TYR A 78 -15.66 -3.18 1.09
N ARG A 79 -15.28 -2.39 0.09
CA ARG A 79 -16.23 -1.72 -0.81
C ARG A 79 -17.05 -2.72 -1.63
N LYS A 80 -16.44 -3.82 -2.08
CA LYS A 80 -17.15 -4.91 -2.78
C LYS A 80 -18.16 -5.59 -1.86
N ILE A 81 -17.76 -5.92 -0.62
CA ILE A 81 -18.68 -6.47 0.39
C ILE A 81 -19.86 -5.52 0.60
N TYR A 82 -19.59 -4.24 0.79
CA TYR A 82 -20.65 -3.25 1.01
C TYR A 82 -21.66 -3.21 -0.13
N GLY A 83 -21.17 -3.17 -1.38
CA GLY A 83 -22.04 -3.21 -2.57
C GLY A 83 -22.88 -4.48 -2.66
N TRP A 84 -22.28 -5.64 -2.38
CA TRP A 84 -22.98 -6.92 -2.36
C TRP A 84 -24.05 -6.97 -1.27
N VAL A 85 -23.72 -6.52 -0.06
CA VAL A 85 -24.68 -6.47 1.07
C VAL A 85 -25.87 -5.60 0.73
N LEU A 86 -25.68 -4.46 0.06
CA LEU A 86 -26.80 -3.62 -0.36
C LEU A 86 -27.73 -4.36 -1.31
N GLN A 87 -27.19 -5.01 -2.34
CA GLN A 87 -27.97 -5.75 -3.34
C GLN A 87 -28.73 -6.92 -2.72
N GLU A 88 -28.09 -7.71 -1.85
CA GLU A 88 -28.74 -8.84 -1.20
C GLU A 88 -29.84 -8.41 -0.21
N ARG A 89 -29.69 -7.24 0.43
CA ARG A 89 -30.75 -6.70 1.30
C ARG A 89 -32.00 -6.26 0.51
N GLU A 90 -31.82 -5.72 -0.68
CA GLU A 90 -32.93 -5.40 -1.58
C GLU A 90 -33.71 -6.66 -1.96
N LYS A 91 -33.03 -7.81 -2.12
CA LYS A 91 -33.65 -9.12 -2.39
C LYS A 91 -34.25 -9.79 -1.15
N GLY A 92 -34.11 -9.20 0.05
CA GLY A 92 -34.60 -9.76 1.32
C GLY A 92 -33.73 -10.90 1.88
N SER A 93 -32.57 -11.18 1.31
CA SER A 93 -31.63 -12.19 1.78
C SER A 93 -30.98 -11.76 3.10
N ARG A 94 -30.76 -12.74 4.00
CA ARG A 94 -30.03 -12.57 5.26
C ARG A 94 -28.72 -13.37 5.28
N GLU A 95 -28.27 -13.82 4.15
CA GLU A 95 -27.05 -14.60 4.03
C GLU A 95 -25.83 -13.77 4.42
N LEU A 96 -24.88 -14.39 5.12
CA LEU A 96 -23.65 -13.75 5.63
C LEU A 96 -23.91 -12.46 6.45
N LEU A 97 -25.02 -12.41 7.17
CA LEU A 97 -25.35 -11.29 8.04
C LEU A 97 -24.34 -11.25 9.20
N TYR A 98 -23.71 -10.08 9.41
CA TYR A 98 -22.65 -9.81 10.40
C TYR A 98 -21.27 -10.42 10.10
N GLU A 99 -21.07 -11.05 8.95
CA GLU A 99 -19.76 -11.51 8.54
C GLU A 99 -18.90 -10.32 8.05
N LEU A 100 -17.70 -10.19 8.59
CA LEU A 100 -16.71 -9.16 8.21
C LEU A 100 -15.45 -9.78 7.59
N ASN A 101 -15.36 -11.12 7.58
CA ASN A 101 -14.23 -11.81 7.00
C ASN A 101 -14.39 -11.90 5.48
N PHE A 102 -13.52 -11.21 4.74
CA PHE A 102 -13.58 -11.21 3.28
C PHE A 102 -13.47 -12.61 2.66
N LYS A 103 -12.75 -13.53 3.29
CA LYS A 103 -12.57 -14.90 2.79
C LYS A 103 -13.89 -15.68 2.67
N GLU A 104 -14.86 -15.43 3.57
CA GLU A 104 -16.18 -16.02 3.49
C GLU A 104 -16.97 -15.51 2.28
N PHE A 105 -16.75 -14.25 1.91
CA PHE A 105 -17.37 -13.65 0.72
C PHE A 105 -16.67 -14.09 -0.57
N GLU A 106 -15.40 -14.43 -0.52
CA GLU A 106 -14.60 -14.85 -1.68
C GLU A 106 -15.09 -16.20 -2.26
N SER A 107 -15.74 -17.02 -1.44
CA SER A 107 -16.40 -18.26 -1.89
C SER A 107 -17.57 -17.99 -2.85
N LYS A 108 -18.11 -16.77 -2.87
CA LYS A 108 -19.12 -16.33 -3.82
C LYS A 108 -18.44 -15.90 -5.13
N GLU A 109 -18.76 -16.55 -6.21
CA GLU A 109 -18.18 -16.34 -7.55
C GLU A 109 -18.25 -14.88 -8.04
N SER A 110 -19.20 -14.09 -7.51
CA SER A 110 -19.38 -12.68 -7.81
C SER A 110 -18.41 -11.72 -7.06
N LEU A 111 -17.67 -12.20 -6.05
CA LEU A 111 -16.87 -11.37 -5.15
C LEU A 111 -15.39 -11.76 -5.15
N LYS A 112 -14.80 -11.87 -6.35
CA LYS A 112 -13.34 -12.07 -6.43
C LYS A 112 -12.59 -10.94 -5.73
N GLY A 113 -11.69 -11.31 -4.81
CA GLY A 113 -10.82 -10.38 -4.11
C GLY A 113 -9.95 -9.57 -5.08
N THR A 114 -9.68 -8.31 -4.72
CA THR A 114 -8.67 -7.52 -5.41
C THR A 114 -7.30 -7.95 -4.89
N ALA A 115 -6.45 -8.48 -5.76
CA ALA A 115 -5.10 -8.87 -5.39
C ALA A 115 -4.25 -7.65 -5.02
N ILE A 116 -3.34 -7.82 -4.03
CA ILE A 116 -2.41 -6.76 -3.62
C ILE A 116 -1.58 -6.29 -4.81
N TRP A 117 -1.16 -7.20 -5.68
CA TRP A 117 -0.37 -6.89 -6.88
C TRP A 117 -1.12 -6.01 -7.88
N GLU A 118 -2.39 -6.26 -8.12
CA GLU A 118 -3.23 -5.41 -8.99
C GLU A 118 -3.34 -3.98 -8.43
N THR A 119 -3.36 -3.88 -7.11
CA THR A 119 -3.41 -2.60 -6.42
C THR A 119 -2.05 -1.90 -6.45
N ALA A 120 -0.95 -2.63 -6.24
CA ALA A 120 0.41 -2.11 -6.29
C ALA A 120 0.72 -1.44 -7.64
N PHE A 121 0.25 -2.02 -8.74
CA PHE A 121 0.42 -1.48 -10.08
C PHE A 121 -0.70 -0.53 -10.53
N SER A 122 -1.57 -0.09 -9.62
CA SER A 122 -2.55 0.96 -9.92
C SER A 122 -1.85 2.26 -10.33
N LYS A 123 -2.51 3.06 -11.18
CA LYS A 123 -1.91 4.29 -11.72
C LYS A 123 -1.31 5.19 -10.63
N THR A 124 -2.02 5.37 -9.52
CA THR A 124 -1.58 6.25 -8.43
C THR A 124 -0.35 5.70 -7.70
N LEU A 125 -0.37 4.41 -7.30
CA LEU A 125 0.71 3.82 -6.51
C LEU A 125 1.97 3.64 -7.36
N LYS A 126 1.82 3.20 -8.61
CA LYS A 126 2.93 3.03 -9.54
C LYS A 126 3.76 4.31 -9.70
N TRP A 127 3.11 5.45 -9.85
CA TRP A 127 3.82 6.72 -9.98
C TRP A 127 4.37 7.21 -8.65
N PHE A 128 3.59 7.12 -7.59
CA PHE A 128 3.98 7.63 -6.27
C PHE A 128 5.20 6.89 -5.69
N TYR A 129 5.25 5.58 -5.78
CA TYR A 129 6.35 4.75 -5.27
C TYR A 129 7.37 4.36 -6.35
N GLY A 130 6.96 4.26 -7.59
CA GLY A 130 7.85 3.90 -8.70
C GLY A 130 8.94 4.92 -8.93
N ILE A 131 8.62 6.21 -8.92
CA ILE A 131 9.61 7.29 -9.11
C ILE A 131 10.70 7.24 -8.02
N PRO A 132 10.39 7.27 -6.71
CA PRO A 132 11.42 7.17 -5.67
C PRO A 132 12.23 5.88 -5.74
N THR A 133 11.58 4.77 -6.09
CA THR A 133 12.26 3.47 -6.22
C THR A 133 13.29 3.49 -7.36
N VAL A 134 12.91 4.02 -8.53
CA VAL A 134 13.81 4.15 -9.69
C VAL A 134 14.98 5.09 -9.35
N ILE A 135 14.71 6.21 -8.69
CA ILE A 135 15.76 7.15 -8.25
C ILE A 135 16.71 6.47 -7.27
N SER A 136 16.20 5.70 -6.30
CA SER A 136 17.02 4.98 -5.33
C SER A 136 17.90 3.92 -6.01
N ILE A 137 17.35 3.18 -6.98
CA ILE A 137 18.12 2.20 -7.76
C ILE A 137 19.19 2.90 -8.59
N ALA A 138 18.87 3.98 -9.30
CA ALA A 138 19.82 4.74 -10.10
C ALA A 138 20.96 5.27 -9.22
N TYR A 139 20.64 5.81 -8.04
CA TYR A 139 21.62 6.27 -7.06
C TYR A 139 22.55 5.14 -6.62
N LEU A 140 22.01 3.94 -6.28
CA LEU A 140 22.82 2.80 -5.88
C LEU A 140 23.72 2.30 -7.02
N VAL A 141 23.23 2.28 -8.24
CA VAL A 141 24.05 1.91 -9.43
C VAL A 141 25.23 2.87 -9.60
N VAL A 142 25.00 4.17 -9.49
CA VAL A 142 26.08 5.17 -9.55
C VAL A 142 27.12 4.95 -8.45
N GLN A 143 26.67 4.67 -7.21
CA GLN A 143 27.56 4.38 -6.10
C GLN A 143 28.38 3.10 -6.33
N LEU A 144 27.77 2.06 -6.88
CA LEU A 144 28.46 0.82 -7.22
C LEU A 144 29.54 1.03 -8.31
N ILE A 145 29.23 1.80 -9.34
CA ILE A 145 30.20 2.14 -10.40
C ILE A 145 31.39 2.93 -9.83
N GLN A 146 31.13 3.86 -8.93
CA GLN A 146 32.19 4.64 -8.27
C GLN A 146 33.02 3.83 -7.28
N TYR A 147 32.39 2.83 -6.64
CA TYR A 147 33.09 1.96 -5.66
C TYR A 147 33.88 0.83 -6.32
N CYS A 148 33.53 0.46 -7.56
CA CYS A 148 34.26 -0.49 -8.37
C CYS A 148 35.12 0.29 -9.40
N PRO A 149 36.23 0.95 -8.99
CA PRO A 149 37.18 1.49 -9.96
C PRO A 149 37.65 0.29 -10.77
N CYS A 150 37.43 0.35 -12.09
CA CYS A 150 38.03 -0.61 -13.00
C CYS A 150 39.49 -0.78 -12.62
N LYS A 151 39.88 -1.92 -12.03
CA LYS A 151 41.22 -2.45 -12.12
C LYS A 151 41.41 -2.84 -13.59
N GLY A 152 41.58 -1.83 -14.40
CA GLY A 152 42.02 -1.93 -15.78
C GLY A 152 43.51 -1.71 -15.79
N VAL A 153 44.22 -2.82 -15.95
CA VAL A 153 45.55 -3.02 -16.50
C VAL A 153 46.65 -2.10 -15.95
#